data_b88124bccdebd7796935acdb5474d6c8
#
_entry.id   b88124bccdebd7796935acdb5474d6c8
#
_cell.length_a   1.000
_cell.length_b   1.000
_cell.length_c   1.000
_cell.angle_alpha   90.00
_cell.angle_beta   90.00
_cell.angle_gamma   90.00
#
_symmetry.space_group_name_H-M   'P 1'
#
loop_
_entity.id
_entity.type
_entity.pdbx_description
1 polymer ?
#
loop_
_entity_poly.entity_id
_entity_poly.type
_entity_poly.pdbx_seq_one_letter_code
_entity_poly.pdbx_strand_id
1 'polypeptide(L)'
;MKTIQLTPSCKDYLWGGEKLRTEYGIQSELHPLSEAWMLSCHPDGPSYLPDGSTFQQYINTHPGCLGTHCEKFSEFPVLAKLIDAKKDLSIQVHPSNEYALEHEHQYGKTEMWYVLEAEPGASLYYGFTHEISKEEFERRIQDNTLTDVLNAVPCLLYTSDAADEED
;
A
#
# COMPACT_ATOMS: atom_id res chain seq x y z
N MET A 1 9.58 -4.99 -26.88
CA MET A 1 9.66 -4.58 -25.44
C MET A 1 10.33 -5.74 -24.72
N LYS A 2 11.32 -5.49 -23.87
CA LYS A 2 12.01 -6.53 -23.10
C LYS A 2 11.39 -6.56 -21.70
N THR A 3 11.04 -7.74 -21.21
CA THR A 3 10.57 -7.94 -19.83
C THR A 3 11.73 -7.67 -18.88
N ILE A 4 11.47 -6.96 -17.80
CA ILE A 4 12.43 -6.66 -16.73
C ILE A 4 11.95 -7.39 -15.48
N GLN A 5 12.85 -8.14 -14.85
CA GLN A 5 12.60 -8.75 -13.56
C GLN A 5 13.03 -7.78 -12.46
N LEU A 6 12.18 -7.58 -11.46
CA LEU A 6 12.47 -6.77 -10.29
C LEU A 6 12.56 -7.64 -9.04
N THR A 7 13.47 -7.28 -8.16
CA THR A 7 13.55 -7.81 -6.79
C THR A 7 12.89 -6.81 -5.86
N PRO A 8 11.94 -7.23 -5.01
CA PRO A 8 11.22 -6.33 -4.12
C PRO A 8 12.09 -5.84 -2.96
N SER A 9 11.77 -4.65 -2.44
CA SER A 9 12.14 -4.28 -1.09
C SER A 9 11.15 -4.90 -0.10
N CYS A 10 11.67 -5.46 0.99
CA CYS A 10 10.88 -6.16 2.01
C CYS A 10 10.81 -5.38 3.31
N LYS A 11 9.74 -5.61 4.10
CA LYS A 11 9.50 -5.01 5.42
C LYS A 11 9.14 -6.08 6.45
N ASP A 12 9.49 -5.80 7.72
CA ASP A 12 9.37 -6.71 8.87
C ASP A 12 8.49 -6.13 9.99
N TYR A 13 7.41 -5.46 9.63
CA TYR A 13 6.48 -4.91 10.62
C TYR A 13 5.92 -6.02 11.51
N LEU A 14 5.74 -5.72 12.81
CA LEU A 14 5.34 -6.68 13.85
C LEU A 14 3.97 -7.35 13.63
N TRP A 15 3.15 -6.79 12.77
CA TRP A 15 1.85 -7.38 12.39
C TRP A 15 1.96 -8.42 11.27
N GLY A 16 3.13 -8.54 10.63
CA GLY A 16 3.34 -9.44 9.51
C GLY A 16 3.33 -10.93 9.86
N GLY A 17 3.15 -11.73 8.82
CA GLY A 17 3.23 -13.19 8.85
C GLY A 17 4.47 -13.74 8.16
N GLU A 18 4.36 -14.95 7.66
CA GLU A 18 5.43 -15.66 6.96
C GLU A 18 5.01 -16.18 5.57
N LYS A 19 3.72 -15.97 5.18
CA LYS A 19 3.16 -16.50 3.93
C LYS A 19 3.90 -15.97 2.70
N LEU A 20 4.32 -14.70 2.71
CA LEU A 20 5.08 -14.14 1.59
C LEU A 20 6.34 -14.96 1.26
N ARG A 21 6.98 -15.54 2.28
CA ARG A 21 8.14 -16.42 2.09
C ARG A 21 7.71 -17.85 1.78
N THR A 22 6.80 -18.43 2.61
CA THR A 22 6.48 -19.86 2.58
C THR A 22 5.59 -20.27 1.42
N GLU A 23 4.72 -19.39 0.97
CA GLU A 23 3.71 -19.67 -0.04
C GLU A 23 3.92 -18.89 -1.34
N TYR A 24 4.38 -17.63 -1.23
CA TYR A 24 4.62 -16.76 -2.40
C TYR A 24 6.09 -16.73 -2.85
N GLY A 25 6.99 -17.41 -2.14
CA GLY A 25 8.39 -17.60 -2.54
C GLY A 25 9.25 -16.34 -2.53
N ILE A 26 8.83 -15.29 -1.80
CA ILE A 26 9.61 -14.06 -1.66
C ILE A 26 10.87 -14.34 -0.85
N GLN A 27 12.03 -14.06 -1.46
CA GLN A 27 13.33 -14.25 -0.80
C GLN A 27 13.67 -13.05 0.08
N SER A 28 13.79 -13.28 1.39
CA SER A 28 14.15 -12.28 2.37
C SER A 28 14.61 -12.94 3.67
N GLU A 29 15.56 -12.32 4.37
CA GLU A 29 16.01 -12.73 5.71
C GLU A 29 15.19 -12.09 6.85
N LEU A 30 14.23 -11.19 6.50
CA LEU A 30 13.40 -10.50 7.48
C LEU A 30 12.36 -11.44 8.10
N HIS A 31 12.15 -11.33 9.41
CA HIS A 31 11.17 -12.08 10.20
C HIS A 31 10.47 -11.17 11.21
N PRO A 32 9.13 -11.01 11.13
CA PRO A 32 8.21 -11.52 10.10
C PRO A 32 8.47 -10.88 8.73
N LEU A 33 7.88 -11.42 7.66
CA LEU A 33 7.90 -10.81 6.34
C LEU A 33 6.53 -10.21 6.04
N SER A 34 6.35 -8.96 6.44
CA SER A 34 5.04 -8.29 6.41
C SER A 34 4.67 -7.74 5.04
N GLU A 35 5.63 -7.14 4.32
CA GLU A 35 5.40 -6.55 3.01
C GLU A 35 6.54 -6.86 2.05
N ALA A 36 6.21 -7.05 0.76
CA ALA A 36 7.15 -7.06 -0.36
C ALA A 36 6.70 -6.01 -1.38
N TRP A 37 7.49 -4.96 -1.55
CA TRP A 37 7.23 -3.87 -2.49
C TRP A 37 7.70 -4.28 -3.89
N MET A 38 6.82 -4.96 -4.61
CA MET A 38 7.11 -5.64 -5.87
C MET A 38 7.45 -4.68 -7.00
N LEU A 39 6.79 -3.52 -7.04
CA LEU A 39 7.01 -2.45 -8.00
C LEU A 39 7.02 -1.11 -7.26
N SER A 40 8.19 -0.51 -7.11
CA SER A 40 8.36 0.70 -6.30
C SER A 40 9.56 1.52 -6.77
N CYS A 41 9.33 2.83 -6.88
CA CYS A 41 10.37 3.84 -6.98
C CYS A 41 10.51 4.66 -5.68
N HIS A 42 9.74 4.31 -4.64
CA HIS A 42 9.77 5.03 -3.37
C HIS A 42 11.14 4.91 -2.70
N PRO A 43 11.71 6.02 -2.17
CA PRO A 43 13.05 6.01 -1.57
C PRO A 43 13.19 5.06 -0.38
N ASP A 44 12.13 4.86 0.40
CA ASP A 44 12.14 3.96 1.56
C ASP A 44 12.08 2.48 1.19
N GLY A 45 11.82 2.14 -0.07
CA GLY A 45 11.71 0.76 -0.52
C GLY A 45 11.70 0.63 -2.04
N PRO A 46 12.79 0.99 -2.74
CA PRO A 46 12.84 0.84 -4.19
C PRO A 46 12.93 -0.63 -4.58
N SER A 47 12.33 -0.99 -5.70
CA SER A 47 12.58 -2.29 -6.33
C SER A 47 13.90 -2.25 -7.09
N TYR A 48 14.58 -3.41 -7.16
CA TYR A 48 15.92 -3.52 -7.74
C TYR A 48 15.93 -4.38 -9.00
N LEU A 49 16.81 -4.04 -9.93
CA LEU A 49 17.14 -4.86 -11.08
C LEU A 49 18.20 -5.92 -10.70
N PRO A 50 18.42 -6.94 -11.55
CA PRO A 50 19.43 -7.98 -11.29
C PRO A 50 20.87 -7.47 -11.17
N ASP A 51 21.18 -6.31 -11.71
CA ASP A 51 22.49 -5.64 -11.61
C ASP A 51 22.65 -4.81 -10.32
N GLY A 52 21.61 -4.77 -9.46
CA GLY A 52 21.58 -4.01 -8.21
C GLY A 52 21.17 -2.55 -8.35
N SER A 53 20.95 -2.05 -9.55
CA SER A 53 20.39 -0.70 -9.75
C SER A 53 18.92 -0.64 -9.32
N THR A 54 18.44 0.54 -8.91
CA THR A 54 17.03 0.71 -8.57
C THR A 54 16.17 0.87 -9.82
N PHE A 55 14.88 0.52 -9.72
CA PHE A 55 13.93 0.73 -10.82
C PHE A 55 13.85 2.21 -11.21
N GLN A 56 13.98 3.14 -10.24
CA GLN A 56 14.05 4.58 -10.54
C GLN A 56 15.28 4.95 -11.39
N GLN A 57 16.45 4.36 -11.10
CA GLN A 57 17.65 4.58 -11.91
C GLN A 57 17.47 4.06 -13.34
N TYR A 58 16.80 2.91 -13.48
CA TYR A 58 16.46 2.36 -14.81
C TYR A 58 15.56 3.33 -15.59
N ILE A 59 14.48 3.84 -14.97
CA ILE A 59 13.57 4.81 -15.60
C ILE A 59 14.34 6.04 -16.10
N ASN A 60 15.21 6.59 -15.26
CA ASN A 60 15.99 7.78 -15.58
C ASN A 60 16.93 7.60 -16.79
N THR A 61 17.39 6.38 -17.01
CA THR A 61 18.30 6.04 -18.14
C THR A 61 17.59 5.52 -19.38
N HIS A 62 16.26 5.27 -19.30
CA HIS A 62 15.45 4.73 -20.39
C HIS A 62 14.21 5.59 -20.66
N PRO A 63 14.37 6.79 -21.24
CA PRO A 63 13.24 7.68 -21.53
C PRO A 63 12.14 6.96 -22.32
N GLY A 64 10.89 7.18 -21.94
CA GLY A 64 9.72 6.59 -22.58
C GLY A 64 9.42 5.14 -22.19
N CYS A 65 10.20 4.51 -21.31
CA CYS A 65 9.96 3.12 -20.87
C CYS A 65 8.62 2.91 -20.17
N LEU A 66 8.07 3.95 -19.55
CA LEU A 66 6.77 3.95 -18.85
C LEU A 66 5.58 4.22 -19.76
N GLY A 67 5.83 4.61 -21.05
CA GLY A 67 4.80 4.98 -22.00
C GLY A 67 4.21 6.37 -21.74
N THR A 68 3.38 6.83 -22.69
CA THR A 68 2.87 8.22 -22.72
C THR A 68 1.92 8.57 -21.57
N HIS A 69 1.23 7.60 -20.99
CA HIS A 69 0.31 7.84 -19.88
C HIS A 69 1.02 8.32 -18.60
N CYS A 70 2.31 7.98 -18.44
CA CYS A 70 3.09 8.40 -17.27
C CYS A 70 3.81 9.74 -17.45
N GLU A 71 3.85 10.33 -18.65
CA GLU A 71 4.57 11.58 -18.94
C GLU A 71 4.03 12.79 -18.14
N LYS A 72 2.78 12.72 -17.69
CA LYS A 72 2.16 13.79 -16.88
C LYS A 72 2.60 13.81 -15.41
N PHE A 73 3.26 12.76 -14.93
CA PHE A 73 3.72 12.65 -13.54
C PHE A 73 5.20 13.00 -13.45
N SER A 74 5.58 13.74 -12.39
CA SER A 74 6.99 14.04 -12.08
C SER A 74 7.76 12.82 -11.58
N GLU A 75 7.04 11.84 -11.02
CA GLU A 75 7.57 10.61 -10.44
C GLU A 75 6.77 9.41 -10.96
N PHE A 76 7.31 8.21 -10.80
CA PHE A 76 6.58 6.99 -11.15
C PHE A 76 5.37 6.82 -10.21
N PRO A 77 4.13 6.81 -10.76
CA PRO A 77 2.92 7.02 -9.93
C PRO A 77 2.34 5.75 -9.30
N VAL A 78 3.03 4.61 -9.41
CA VAL A 78 2.49 3.32 -8.94
C VAL A 78 3.44 2.67 -7.95
N LEU A 79 2.86 2.18 -6.86
CA LEU A 79 3.51 1.29 -5.93
C LEU A 79 2.64 0.04 -5.79
N ALA A 80 3.20 -1.13 -6.13
CA ALA A 80 2.51 -2.40 -5.96
C ALA A 80 3.21 -3.23 -4.89
N LYS A 81 2.46 -3.70 -3.89
CA LYS A 81 3.00 -4.53 -2.82
C LYS A 81 2.14 -5.75 -2.52
N LEU A 82 2.80 -6.81 -2.08
CA LEU A 82 2.17 -7.94 -1.42
C LEU A 82 2.25 -7.72 0.09
N ILE A 83 1.15 -7.97 0.78
CA ILE A 83 1.02 -7.77 2.22
C ILE A 83 0.56 -9.08 2.85
N ASP A 84 1.25 -9.52 3.90
CA ASP A 84 0.82 -10.64 4.74
C ASP A 84 0.48 -10.11 6.14
N ALA A 85 -0.80 -9.81 6.33
CA ALA A 85 -1.35 -9.28 7.58
C ALA A 85 -1.78 -10.41 8.51
N LYS A 86 -0.90 -10.83 9.40
CA LYS A 86 -1.20 -11.83 10.45
C LYS A 86 -1.90 -11.22 11.68
N LYS A 87 -1.73 -9.92 11.90
CA LYS A 87 -2.35 -9.13 12.95
C LYS A 87 -2.92 -7.86 12.36
N ASP A 88 -3.69 -7.13 13.15
CA ASP A 88 -4.26 -5.86 12.73
C ASP A 88 -3.18 -4.86 12.32
N LEU A 89 -3.39 -4.21 11.20
CA LEU A 89 -2.59 -3.08 10.75
C LEU A 89 -3.04 -1.80 11.47
N SER A 90 -2.17 -0.79 11.45
CA SER A 90 -2.57 0.55 11.88
C SER A 90 -3.69 1.10 10.99
N ILE A 91 -4.64 1.79 11.61
CA ILE A 91 -5.67 2.55 10.90
C ILE A 91 -5.00 3.78 10.30
N GLN A 92 -5.16 3.98 8.99
CA GLN A 92 -4.53 5.08 8.25
C GLN A 92 -5.60 5.86 7.47
N VAL A 93 -5.40 7.16 7.38
CA VAL A 93 -6.13 8.06 6.48
C VAL A 93 -5.17 8.51 5.40
N HIS A 94 -5.58 8.37 4.14
CA HIS A 94 -4.79 8.82 3.01
C HIS A 94 -5.34 10.15 2.51
N PRO A 95 -4.50 11.22 2.47
CA PRO A 95 -4.95 12.53 2.02
C PRO A 95 -5.13 12.56 0.51
N SER A 96 -6.04 13.46 0.05
CA SER A 96 -6.14 13.81 -1.37
C SER A 96 -4.87 14.47 -1.90
N ASN A 97 -4.68 14.48 -3.23
CA ASN A 97 -3.56 15.17 -3.85
C ASN A 97 -3.51 16.66 -3.48
N GLU A 98 -4.66 17.33 -3.42
CA GLU A 98 -4.74 18.75 -3.08
C GLU A 98 -4.17 19.02 -1.69
N TYR A 99 -4.65 18.30 -0.69
CA TYR A 99 -4.17 18.42 0.68
C TYR A 99 -2.69 18.04 0.82
N ALA A 100 -2.30 16.90 0.26
CA ALA A 100 -0.95 16.36 0.44
C ALA A 100 0.12 17.21 -0.25
N LEU A 101 -0.15 17.77 -1.43
CA LEU A 101 0.78 18.67 -2.12
C LEU A 101 0.98 19.98 -1.34
N GLU A 102 -0.08 20.51 -0.71
CA GLU A 102 0.01 21.74 0.07
C GLU A 102 0.73 21.55 1.41
N HIS A 103 0.42 20.44 2.14
CA HIS A 103 0.83 20.27 3.53
C HIS A 103 2.03 19.33 3.70
N GLU A 104 2.14 18.29 2.85
CA GLU A 104 3.16 17.25 2.95
C GLU A 104 4.21 17.35 1.84
N HIS A 105 3.99 18.20 0.83
CA HIS A 105 4.85 18.34 -0.36
C HIS A 105 5.07 17.03 -1.13
N GLN A 106 4.07 16.13 -1.06
CA GLN A 106 4.03 14.83 -1.75
C GLN A 106 2.66 14.65 -2.40
N TYR A 107 2.54 13.70 -3.31
CA TYR A 107 1.24 13.30 -3.82
C TYR A 107 0.43 12.61 -2.73
N GLY A 108 -0.89 12.78 -2.78
CA GLY A 108 -1.83 11.96 -2.02
C GLY A 108 -1.71 10.50 -2.42
N LYS A 109 -2.40 9.62 -1.70
CA LYS A 109 -2.30 8.19 -1.93
C LYS A 109 -3.68 7.61 -2.17
N THR A 110 -4.01 7.41 -3.45
CA THR A 110 -5.12 6.53 -3.84
C THR A 110 -4.68 5.09 -3.67
N GLU A 111 -5.43 4.30 -2.93
CA GLU A 111 -5.08 2.92 -2.61
C GLU A 111 -6.19 1.96 -3.03
N MET A 112 -5.80 0.83 -3.58
CA MET A 112 -6.68 -0.28 -3.90
C MET A 112 -6.16 -1.55 -3.24
N TRP A 113 -7.05 -2.31 -2.62
CA TRP A 113 -6.75 -3.61 -2.06
C TRP A 113 -7.39 -4.72 -2.90
N TYR A 114 -6.61 -5.75 -3.17
CA TYR A 114 -7.07 -6.98 -3.82
C TYR A 114 -6.78 -8.16 -2.88
N VAL A 115 -7.84 -8.82 -2.40
CA VAL A 115 -7.72 -9.90 -1.42
C VAL A 115 -7.36 -11.20 -2.12
N LEU A 116 -6.13 -11.67 -1.90
CA LEU A 116 -5.64 -12.96 -2.41
C LEU A 116 -6.07 -14.12 -1.52
N GLU A 117 -5.98 -13.92 -0.21
CA GLU A 117 -6.36 -14.89 0.82
C GLU A 117 -6.96 -14.18 2.01
N ALA A 118 -7.92 -14.81 2.69
CA ALA A 118 -8.51 -14.29 3.90
C ALA A 118 -8.80 -15.43 4.88
N GLU A 119 -8.42 -15.24 6.13
CA GLU A 119 -8.84 -16.11 7.22
C GLU A 119 -10.32 -15.87 7.56
N PRO A 120 -11.03 -16.88 8.10
CA PRO A 120 -12.42 -16.69 8.51
C PRO A 120 -12.57 -15.52 9.49
N GLY A 121 -13.43 -14.56 9.15
CA GLY A 121 -13.68 -13.36 9.96
C GLY A 121 -12.73 -12.21 9.71
N ALA A 122 -11.79 -12.32 8.77
CA ALA A 122 -10.94 -11.20 8.35
C ALA A 122 -11.79 -10.08 7.74
N SER A 123 -11.41 -8.83 8.02
CA SER A 123 -12.08 -7.64 7.51
C SER A 123 -11.10 -6.51 7.28
N LEU A 124 -11.48 -5.58 6.41
CA LEU A 124 -10.82 -4.29 6.21
C LEU A 124 -11.71 -3.19 6.76
N TYR A 125 -11.13 -2.19 7.41
CA TYR A 125 -11.84 -0.99 7.76
C TYR A 125 -11.85 -0.03 6.56
N TYR A 126 -13.06 0.30 6.10
CA TYR A 126 -13.27 1.19 4.97
C TYR A 126 -14.39 2.18 5.25
N GLY A 127 -13.99 3.43 5.51
CA GLY A 127 -14.92 4.50 5.87
C GLY A 127 -15.61 4.30 7.22
N PHE A 128 -16.70 5.01 7.39
CA PHE A 128 -17.49 5.02 8.63
C PHE A 128 -18.85 4.35 8.43
N THR A 129 -19.42 3.82 9.50
CA THR A 129 -20.79 3.26 9.49
C THR A 129 -21.87 4.35 9.35
N HIS A 130 -21.54 5.59 9.68
CA HIS A 130 -22.40 6.78 9.58
C HIS A 130 -21.53 8.03 9.60
N GLU A 131 -22.07 9.16 9.21
CA GLU A 131 -21.40 10.44 9.27
C GLU A 131 -21.06 10.80 10.71
N ILE A 132 -19.80 11.18 10.98
CA ILE A 132 -19.31 11.65 12.28
C ILE A 132 -18.70 13.03 12.13
N SER A 133 -18.80 13.87 13.17
CA SER A 133 -18.16 15.17 13.20
C SER A 133 -16.65 15.05 13.49
N LYS A 134 -15.90 16.10 13.16
CA LYS A 134 -14.47 16.19 13.48
C LYS A 134 -14.22 16.04 14.99
N GLU A 135 -15.04 16.67 15.81
CA GLU A 135 -14.94 16.61 17.27
C GLU A 135 -15.21 15.20 17.80
N GLU A 136 -16.17 14.48 17.20
CA GLU A 136 -16.41 13.09 17.53
C GLU A 136 -15.22 12.21 17.11
N PHE A 137 -14.68 12.42 15.93
CA PHE A 137 -13.51 11.70 15.44
C PHE A 137 -12.32 11.88 16.38
N GLU A 138 -11.98 13.12 16.75
CA GLU A 138 -10.89 13.43 17.68
C GLU A 138 -11.11 12.78 19.06
N ARG A 139 -12.33 12.86 19.60
CA ARG A 139 -12.68 12.25 20.88
C ARG A 139 -12.52 10.72 20.83
N ARG A 140 -12.99 10.07 19.76
CA ARG A 140 -12.88 8.61 19.62
C ARG A 140 -11.45 8.12 19.49
N ILE A 141 -10.56 8.90 18.89
CA ILE A 141 -9.11 8.61 18.90
C ILE A 141 -8.57 8.66 20.34
N GLN A 142 -8.90 9.72 21.08
CA GLN A 142 -8.44 9.89 22.47
C GLN A 142 -8.94 8.78 23.39
N ASP A 143 -10.20 8.38 23.21
CA ASP A 143 -10.86 7.35 24.02
C ASP A 143 -10.54 5.92 23.55
N ASN A 144 -9.79 5.76 22.45
CA ASN A 144 -9.51 4.47 21.79
C ASN A 144 -10.79 3.69 21.40
N THR A 145 -11.81 4.41 20.91
CA THR A 145 -13.12 3.88 20.49
C THR A 145 -13.42 4.13 19.01
N LEU A 146 -12.41 4.51 18.22
CA LEU A 146 -12.61 4.83 16.81
C LEU A 146 -13.16 3.63 16.02
N THR A 147 -12.70 2.42 16.33
CA THR A 147 -13.14 1.19 15.67
C THR A 147 -14.63 0.90 15.78
N ASP A 148 -15.32 1.45 16.80
CA ASP A 148 -16.76 1.25 17.00
C ASP A 148 -17.62 1.91 15.91
N VAL A 149 -17.07 2.88 15.19
CA VAL A 149 -17.74 3.63 14.13
C VAL A 149 -17.16 3.39 12.75
N LEU A 150 -16.08 2.62 12.64
CA LEU A 150 -15.53 2.23 11.35
C LEU A 150 -16.36 1.13 10.70
N ASN A 151 -16.49 1.21 9.39
CA ASN A 151 -17.17 0.19 8.62
C ASN A 151 -16.21 -0.99 8.36
N ALA A 152 -16.48 -2.14 8.97
CA ALA A 152 -15.72 -3.37 8.78
C ALA A 152 -16.29 -4.15 7.57
N VAL A 153 -15.57 -4.12 6.47
CA VAL A 153 -15.91 -4.84 5.24
C VAL A 153 -15.30 -6.25 5.31
N PRO A 154 -16.09 -7.33 5.25
CA PRO A 154 -15.55 -8.69 5.26
C PRO A 154 -14.65 -8.95 4.06
N CYS A 155 -13.46 -9.47 4.31
CA CYS A 155 -12.57 -9.92 3.25
C CYS A 155 -13.10 -11.18 2.60
N LEU A 156 -13.43 -11.11 1.32
CA LEU A 156 -13.80 -12.27 0.50
C LEU A 156 -12.70 -12.49 -0.52
N LEU A 157 -12.39 -13.75 -0.81
CA LEU A 157 -11.40 -14.14 -1.82
C LEU A 157 -11.72 -13.47 -3.16
N TYR A 158 -10.71 -12.90 -3.79
CA TYR A 158 -10.81 -12.24 -5.10
C TYR A 158 -11.75 -11.03 -5.15
N THR A 159 -12.00 -10.38 -4.00
CA THR A 159 -12.65 -9.08 -3.98
C THR A 159 -11.63 -7.98 -4.05
N SER A 160 -11.95 -6.92 -4.80
CA SER A 160 -11.21 -5.66 -4.77
C SER A 160 -12.05 -4.63 -4.05
N ASP A 161 -11.41 -3.86 -3.19
CA ASP A 161 -12.00 -2.65 -2.62
C ASP A 161 -11.12 -1.48 -3.03
N ALA A 162 -11.69 -0.51 -3.72
CA ALA A 162 -11.01 0.70 -4.13
C ALA A 162 -11.47 1.82 -3.20
N ALA A 163 -10.54 2.50 -2.57
CA ALA A 163 -10.83 3.76 -1.92
C ALA A 163 -11.06 4.79 -3.04
N ASP A 164 -12.31 5.02 -3.41
CA ASP A 164 -12.67 6.08 -4.35
C ASP A 164 -12.47 7.44 -3.66
N GLU A 165 -11.70 8.29 -4.32
CA GLU A 165 -11.45 9.67 -3.91
C GLU A 165 -12.61 10.59 -4.31
N GLU A 166 -13.85 10.19 -4.19
CA GLU A 166 -14.96 11.10 -4.42
C GLU A 166 -15.88 11.12 -3.20
N ASP A 167 -15.69 12.18 -2.44
CA ASP A 167 -16.61 13.05 -1.67
C ASP A 167 -15.95 13.60 -0.40
#